data_9d108d233cdde139baff9fff455e4b4b
#
_entry.id   9d108d233cdde139baff9fff455e4b4b
#
_cell.length_a   1.000
_cell.length_b   1.000
_cell.length_c   1.000
_cell.angle_alpha   90.00
_cell.angle_beta   90.00
_cell.angle_gamma   90.00
#
_symmetry.space_group_name_H-M   'P 1'
#
loop_
_entity.id
_entity.type
_entity.pdbx_description
1 polymer ?
#
loop_
_entity_poly.entity_id
_entity_poly.type
_entity_poly.pdbx_seq_one_letter_code
_entity_poly.pdbx_strand_id
1 'polypeptide(L)'
;MPLWRRLLRVAAIILAALLLLVLSGLLLADHLTPQAQGVPSHVLPLQPAQTRIDQQIVPLQDAHPGQSGVAFLSDGMDAFAARAMITAHAGRSLDLQYYIWHDDLIGHLMAKALHDAAERGVRVRILLDDMNAKDKDALMMALDRHPNIEIRLYNPFRNRTGILRVVEMVQRFFSVNHRMHNKSWIADGRVAIVGGRNIGEEYFSARTDVNFQDLDLLVAGPAVEQANGIFDDYWNSEAAIPVSALAFHTDAQLRLLVRESDHEAQRDVARPYLARVAESRQRQRPSPEPLHWSSAVRIVSDPPMKHRRDDRAAWLVSTLISELQAARHKTLLISPYFVPGNEGLDGFSAMAGRGVQVGVVTNSLAANDVAAVHGGYMSYRVPLLEAGVHLYELKAQGQSGDAGMFGSSGASLHTKAFVVDDRRGFVGSFNLDPRSAYLNTEMGVLFDDPVLGAQLRDEYLRLADPRHSWWLALDDRGRLRWLEREPPPHWVEAEPGASLGKRWTARAISWLPVESQL
;
A
#
# COMPACT_ATOMS: atom_id res chain seq x y z
N MET A 1 8.10 -45.17 -38.99
CA MET A 1 7.46 -44.86 -37.71
C MET A 1 6.18 -45.68 -37.60
N PRO A 2 5.96 -46.41 -36.50
CA PRO A 2 4.76 -47.21 -36.32
C PRO A 2 3.50 -46.33 -36.31
N LEU A 3 2.39 -46.86 -36.84
CA LEU A 3 1.13 -46.14 -37.11
C LEU A 3 0.57 -45.47 -35.82
N TRP A 4 0.72 -46.11 -34.67
CA TRP A 4 0.27 -45.58 -33.37
C TRP A 4 0.97 -44.27 -32.97
N ARG A 5 2.27 -44.09 -33.29
CA ARG A 5 2.99 -42.85 -33.02
C ARG A 5 2.51 -41.69 -33.91
N ARG A 6 2.08 -41.96 -35.14
CA ARG A 6 1.45 -40.95 -36.00
C ARG A 6 0.08 -40.56 -35.49
N LEU A 7 -0.73 -41.53 -35.05
CA LEU A 7 -2.03 -41.28 -34.46
C LEU A 7 -1.92 -40.43 -33.13
N LEU A 8 -0.96 -40.76 -32.27
CA LEU A 8 -0.72 -39.97 -31.05
C LEU A 8 -0.27 -38.54 -31.36
N ARG A 9 0.56 -38.34 -32.37
CA ARG A 9 0.96 -36.97 -32.79
C ARG A 9 -0.22 -36.16 -33.33
N VAL A 10 -1.04 -36.79 -34.19
CA VAL A 10 -2.25 -36.15 -34.72
C VAL A 10 -3.23 -35.80 -33.60
N ALA A 11 -3.47 -36.74 -32.67
CA ALA A 11 -4.31 -36.48 -31.50
C ALA A 11 -3.78 -35.34 -30.61
N ALA A 12 -2.46 -35.31 -30.37
CA ALA A 12 -1.82 -34.23 -29.62
C ALA A 12 -1.94 -32.85 -30.32
N ILE A 13 -1.80 -32.82 -31.65
CA ILE A 13 -1.97 -31.57 -32.44
C ILE A 13 -3.44 -31.11 -32.38
N ILE A 14 -4.39 -32.04 -32.54
CA ILE A 14 -5.83 -31.71 -32.45
C ILE A 14 -6.16 -31.19 -31.05
N LEU A 15 -5.66 -31.81 -29.99
CA LEU A 15 -5.87 -31.36 -28.61
C LEU A 15 -5.27 -29.98 -28.38
N ALA A 16 -4.06 -29.74 -28.86
CA ALA A 16 -3.40 -28.44 -28.76
C ALA A 16 -4.18 -27.36 -29.54
N ALA A 17 -4.67 -27.66 -30.72
CA ALA A 17 -5.49 -26.74 -31.51
C ALA A 17 -6.83 -26.43 -30.84
N LEU A 18 -7.49 -27.43 -30.25
CA LEU A 18 -8.71 -27.25 -29.48
C LEU A 18 -8.49 -26.40 -28.21
N LEU A 19 -7.39 -26.64 -27.49
CA LEU A 19 -7.00 -25.83 -26.32
C LEU A 19 -6.72 -24.39 -26.73
N LEU A 20 -6.02 -24.17 -27.83
CA LEU A 20 -5.76 -22.83 -28.37
C LEU A 20 -7.06 -22.12 -28.78
N LEU A 21 -7.98 -22.83 -29.42
CA LEU A 21 -9.28 -22.28 -29.84
C LEU A 21 -10.15 -21.92 -28.64
N VAL A 22 -10.18 -22.78 -27.62
CA VAL A 22 -10.89 -22.50 -26.36
C VAL A 22 -10.28 -21.29 -25.66
N LEU A 23 -8.95 -21.25 -25.53
CA LEU A 23 -8.25 -20.13 -24.89
C LEU A 23 -8.48 -18.82 -25.63
N SER A 24 -8.39 -18.84 -26.97
CA SER A 24 -8.67 -17.67 -27.82
C SER A 24 -10.11 -17.21 -27.71
N GLY A 25 -11.06 -18.16 -27.66
CA GLY A 25 -12.49 -17.87 -27.44
C GLY A 25 -12.76 -17.24 -26.06
N LEU A 26 -12.10 -17.73 -25.02
CA LEU A 26 -12.20 -17.16 -23.68
C LEU A 26 -11.63 -15.74 -23.61
N LEU A 27 -10.45 -15.50 -24.19
CA LEU A 27 -9.83 -14.17 -24.25
C LEU A 27 -10.70 -13.17 -25.04
N LEU A 28 -11.27 -13.60 -26.16
CA LEU A 28 -12.19 -12.78 -26.95
C LEU A 28 -13.48 -12.47 -26.18
N ALA A 29 -14.02 -13.44 -25.46
CA ALA A 29 -15.22 -13.26 -24.63
C ALA A 29 -15.02 -12.22 -23.54
N ASP A 30 -13.83 -12.12 -22.93
CA ASP A 30 -13.52 -11.08 -21.94
C ASP A 30 -13.59 -9.68 -22.58
N HIS A 31 -13.06 -9.53 -23.78
CA HIS A 31 -13.09 -8.26 -24.51
C HIS A 31 -14.49 -7.85 -24.97
N LEU A 32 -15.35 -8.81 -25.31
CA LEU A 32 -16.67 -8.55 -25.85
C LEU A 32 -17.78 -8.43 -24.78
N THR A 33 -17.49 -8.77 -23.51
CA THR A 33 -18.50 -8.71 -22.44
C THR A 33 -18.61 -7.28 -21.91
N PRO A 34 -19.76 -6.59 -22.04
CA PRO A 34 -19.96 -5.27 -21.45
C PRO A 34 -19.74 -5.31 -19.94
N GLN A 35 -19.03 -4.31 -19.43
CA GLN A 35 -18.89 -4.13 -17.99
C GLN A 35 -19.96 -3.16 -17.50
N ALA A 36 -20.60 -3.48 -16.37
CA ALA A 36 -21.46 -2.54 -15.69
C ALA A 36 -20.60 -1.35 -15.23
N GLN A 37 -20.97 -0.15 -15.63
CA GLN A 37 -20.30 1.07 -15.18
C GLN A 37 -21.20 1.83 -14.24
N GLY A 38 -20.61 2.41 -13.19
CA GLY A 38 -21.33 3.32 -12.30
C GLY A 38 -21.60 4.67 -12.97
N VAL A 39 -22.55 5.40 -12.42
CA VAL A 39 -22.82 6.78 -12.87
C VAL A 39 -21.59 7.64 -12.57
N PRO A 40 -21.02 8.36 -13.55
CA PRO A 40 -19.89 9.25 -13.30
C PRO A 40 -20.21 10.28 -12.21
N SER A 41 -19.27 10.48 -11.30
CA SER A 41 -19.39 11.51 -10.26
C SER A 41 -18.03 12.10 -9.92
N HIS A 42 -18.03 13.34 -9.46
CA HIS A 42 -16.82 14.12 -9.21
C HIS A 42 -16.83 14.74 -7.81
N VAL A 43 -15.68 15.27 -7.40
CA VAL A 43 -15.55 16.05 -6.18
C VAL A 43 -16.64 17.13 -6.13
N LEU A 44 -17.22 17.35 -4.96
CA LEU A 44 -18.24 18.39 -4.77
C LEU A 44 -17.59 19.78 -4.73
N PRO A 45 -18.28 20.82 -5.26
CA PRO A 45 -17.75 22.20 -5.24
C PRO A 45 -17.40 22.65 -3.81
N LEU A 46 -16.23 23.25 -3.67
CA LEU A 46 -15.74 23.78 -2.41
C LEU A 46 -16.43 25.11 -2.06
N GLN A 47 -16.79 25.28 -0.80
CA GLN A 47 -17.37 26.52 -0.26
C GLN A 47 -16.60 26.94 0.99
N PRO A 48 -16.39 28.26 1.24
CA PRO A 48 -15.42 28.73 2.24
C PRO A 48 -15.71 28.39 3.70
N ALA A 49 -16.98 28.18 4.09
CA ALA A 49 -17.36 28.05 5.51
C ALA A 49 -18.52 27.09 5.76
N GLN A 50 -18.77 26.17 4.83
CA GLN A 50 -19.94 25.29 4.90
C GLN A 50 -19.78 24.17 5.94
N THR A 51 -18.58 23.62 6.07
CA THR A 51 -18.32 22.46 6.93
C THR A 51 -17.36 22.82 8.09
N ARG A 52 -17.27 21.95 9.08
CA ARG A 52 -16.27 22.14 10.16
C ARG A 52 -14.83 22.11 9.63
N ILE A 53 -14.58 21.29 8.62
CA ILE A 53 -13.26 21.23 7.96
C ILE A 53 -12.98 22.56 7.23
N ASP A 54 -13.96 23.11 6.49
CA ASP A 54 -13.79 24.42 5.88
C ASP A 54 -13.42 25.49 6.93
N GLN A 55 -14.15 25.54 8.05
CA GLN A 55 -13.94 26.51 9.13
C GLN A 55 -12.58 26.38 9.80
N GLN A 56 -12.01 25.18 9.84
CA GLN A 56 -10.68 24.91 10.43
C GLN A 56 -9.54 25.16 9.44
N ILE A 57 -9.73 24.76 8.19
CA ILE A 57 -8.63 24.73 7.21
C ILE A 57 -8.53 26.03 6.39
N VAL A 58 -9.66 26.66 6.01
CA VAL A 58 -9.64 27.84 5.16
C VAL A 58 -8.84 28.99 5.80
N PRO A 59 -9.00 29.33 7.09
CA PRO A 59 -8.18 30.38 7.71
C PRO A 59 -6.68 30.07 7.70
N LEU A 60 -6.31 28.79 7.81
CA LEU A 60 -4.90 28.37 7.74
C LEU A 60 -4.37 28.46 6.30
N GLN A 61 -5.17 28.13 5.30
CA GLN A 61 -4.81 28.28 3.89
C GLN A 61 -4.66 29.76 3.51
N ASP A 62 -5.55 30.63 3.99
CA ASP A 62 -5.51 32.07 3.74
C ASP A 62 -4.25 32.71 4.37
N ALA A 63 -3.79 32.17 5.52
CA ALA A 63 -2.55 32.58 6.15
C ALA A 63 -1.29 32.08 5.41
N HIS A 64 -1.42 31.06 4.54
CA HIS A 64 -0.32 30.44 3.81
C HIS A 64 -0.66 30.28 2.31
N PRO A 65 -0.85 31.39 1.57
CA PRO A 65 -1.32 31.35 0.20
C PRO A 65 -0.37 30.57 -0.72
N GLY A 66 -0.93 29.66 -1.52
CA GLY A 66 -0.17 28.80 -2.45
C GLY A 66 0.65 27.69 -1.80
N GLN A 67 0.57 27.52 -0.48
CA GLN A 67 1.26 26.46 0.24
C GLN A 67 0.30 25.35 0.67
N SER A 68 0.81 24.14 0.80
CA SER A 68 0.11 23.00 1.39
C SER A 68 0.70 22.68 2.77
N GLY A 69 -0.18 22.51 3.74
CA GLY A 69 0.19 22.08 5.08
C GLY A 69 0.33 20.58 5.14
N VAL A 70 1.41 20.07 5.74
CA VAL A 70 1.74 18.65 5.81
C VAL A 70 2.06 18.25 7.26
N ALA A 71 1.57 17.10 7.70
CA ALA A 71 1.97 16.46 8.95
C ALA A 71 2.23 14.97 8.73
N PHE A 72 3.29 14.45 9.36
CA PHE A 72 3.62 13.02 9.34
C PHE A 72 2.73 12.25 10.33
N LEU A 73 2.24 11.10 9.93
CA LEU A 73 1.47 10.16 10.73
C LEU A 73 2.25 8.82 10.80
N SER A 74 3.27 8.77 11.64
CA SER A 74 4.11 7.57 11.82
C SER A 74 3.51 6.58 12.82
N ASP A 75 2.88 7.06 13.89
CA ASP A 75 2.21 6.20 14.87
C ASP A 75 0.87 5.69 14.35
N GLY A 76 0.59 4.39 14.57
CA GLY A 76 -0.65 3.75 14.07
C GLY A 76 -1.92 4.27 14.76
N MET A 77 -1.87 4.55 16.08
CA MET A 77 -3.04 5.08 16.80
C MET A 77 -3.33 6.52 16.41
N ASP A 78 -2.29 7.33 16.15
CA ASP A 78 -2.47 8.70 15.64
C ASP A 78 -3.03 8.70 14.21
N ALA A 79 -2.56 7.78 13.36
CA ALA A 79 -3.08 7.60 12.02
C ALA A 79 -4.57 7.18 12.02
N PHE A 80 -4.99 6.34 12.99
CA PHE A 80 -6.40 6.02 13.23
C PHE A 80 -7.18 7.25 13.68
N ALA A 81 -6.67 7.94 14.71
CA ALA A 81 -7.33 9.11 15.28
C ALA A 81 -7.50 10.25 14.26
N ALA A 82 -6.52 10.46 13.38
CA ALA A 82 -6.61 11.44 12.30
C ALA A 82 -7.75 11.12 11.34
N ARG A 83 -7.88 9.86 10.88
CA ARG A 83 -8.98 9.42 10.00
C ARG A 83 -10.34 9.54 10.69
N ALA A 84 -10.45 9.08 11.93
CA ALA A 84 -11.68 9.18 12.72
C ALA A 84 -12.10 10.65 12.91
N MET A 85 -11.14 11.53 13.20
CA MET A 85 -11.39 12.97 13.40
C MET A 85 -11.88 13.65 12.13
N ILE A 86 -11.18 13.49 10.99
CA ILE A 86 -11.60 14.14 9.75
C ILE A 86 -12.94 13.57 9.25
N THR A 87 -13.23 12.29 9.49
CA THR A 87 -14.53 11.67 9.19
C THR A 87 -15.65 12.25 10.05
N ALA A 88 -15.40 12.42 11.34
CA ALA A 88 -16.38 13.03 12.26
C ALA A 88 -16.66 14.51 11.94
N HIS A 89 -15.68 15.24 11.40
CA HIS A 89 -15.78 16.65 11.04
C HIS A 89 -16.25 16.89 9.60
N ALA A 90 -16.21 15.86 8.74
CA ALA A 90 -16.70 15.96 7.38
C ALA A 90 -18.18 16.33 7.35
N GLY A 91 -18.53 17.28 6.48
CA GLY A 91 -19.89 17.76 6.30
C GLY A 91 -20.35 17.78 4.84
N ARG A 92 -19.46 17.47 3.90
CA ARG A 92 -19.74 17.49 2.45
C ARG A 92 -19.50 16.14 1.80
N SER A 93 -18.27 15.63 1.86
CA SER A 93 -17.90 14.38 1.21
C SER A 93 -16.74 13.66 1.89
N LEU A 94 -16.72 12.33 1.70
CA LEU A 94 -15.62 11.45 2.01
C LEU A 94 -15.34 10.60 0.78
N ASP A 95 -14.10 10.67 0.27
CA ASP A 95 -13.67 9.93 -0.91
C ASP A 95 -12.45 9.06 -0.53
N LEU A 96 -12.62 7.74 -0.58
CA LEU A 96 -11.67 6.78 -0.06
C LEU A 96 -11.21 5.81 -1.13
N GLN A 97 -9.89 5.55 -1.17
CA GLN A 97 -9.27 4.61 -2.10
C GLN A 97 -8.30 3.70 -1.33
N TYR A 98 -8.52 2.36 -1.38
CA TYR A 98 -7.70 1.40 -0.64
C TYR A 98 -7.48 0.10 -1.40
N TYR A 99 -6.31 -0.52 -1.19
CA TYR A 99 -5.97 -1.85 -1.67
C TYR A 99 -6.53 -2.95 -0.77
N ILE A 100 -6.40 -2.78 0.55
CA ILE A 100 -6.92 -3.73 1.56
C ILE A 100 -7.85 -3.00 2.53
N TRP A 101 -8.97 -3.65 2.81
CA TRP A 101 -9.87 -3.32 3.91
C TRP A 101 -10.21 -4.62 4.63
N HIS A 102 -9.65 -4.84 5.84
CA HIS A 102 -9.90 -6.05 6.60
C HIS A 102 -11.25 -6.05 7.29
N ASP A 103 -11.80 -7.26 7.43
CA ASP A 103 -13.00 -7.54 8.23
C ASP A 103 -12.56 -7.84 9.67
N ASP A 104 -12.13 -6.79 10.38
CA ASP A 104 -11.57 -6.82 11.72
C ASP A 104 -12.05 -5.59 12.52
N LEU A 105 -11.59 -5.46 13.77
CA LEU A 105 -11.99 -4.36 14.64
C LEU A 105 -11.81 -2.98 13.99
N ILE A 106 -10.68 -2.73 13.36
CA ILE A 106 -10.38 -1.43 12.71
C ILE A 106 -11.27 -1.23 11.49
N GLY A 107 -11.44 -2.26 10.66
CA GLY A 107 -12.34 -2.22 9.52
C GLY A 107 -13.78 -1.88 9.92
N HIS A 108 -14.29 -2.49 10.99
CA HIS A 108 -15.62 -2.22 11.51
C HIS A 108 -15.76 -0.82 12.13
N LEU A 109 -14.77 -0.36 12.91
CA LEU A 109 -14.77 1.00 13.48
C LEU A 109 -14.79 2.08 12.39
N MET A 110 -14.00 1.90 11.33
CA MET A 110 -13.97 2.82 10.21
C MET A 110 -15.27 2.76 9.38
N ALA A 111 -15.79 1.57 9.11
CA ALA A 111 -17.08 1.40 8.42
C ALA A 111 -18.22 2.08 9.17
N LYS A 112 -18.27 1.92 10.51
CA LYS A 112 -19.23 2.62 11.35
C LYS A 112 -19.05 4.14 11.27
N ALA A 113 -17.84 4.66 11.34
CA ALA A 113 -17.60 6.10 11.25
C ALA A 113 -18.08 6.68 9.91
N LEU A 114 -17.91 5.93 8.80
CA LEU A 114 -18.40 6.32 7.47
C LEU A 114 -19.93 6.27 7.39
N HIS A 115 -20.56 5.22 7.95
CA HIS A 115 -22.00 5.12 8.04
C HIS A 115 -22.59 6.30 8.84
N ASP A 116 -22.02 6.60 10.02
CA ASP A 116 -22.45 7.72 10.85
C ASP A 116 -22.27 9.08 10.14
N ALA A 117 -21.24 9.22 9.29
CA ALA A 117 -21.08 10.40 8.44
C ALA A 117 -22.16 10.48 7.35
N ALA A 118 -22.49 9.35 6.72
CA ALA A 118 -23.53 9.27 5.70
C ALA A 118 -24.93 9.58 6.28
N GLU A 119 -25.21 9.12 7.51
CA GLU A 119 -26.43 9.49 8.26
C GLU A 119 -26.55 11.00 8.52
N ARG A 120 -25.40 11.70 8.62
CA ARG A 120 -25.37 13.18 8.70
C ARG A 120 -25.55 13.88 7.36
N GLY A 121 -25.71 13.13 6.27
CA GLY A 121 -25.88 13.65 4.91
C GLY A 121 -24.57 13.82 4.13
N VAL A 122 -23.44 13.31 4.64
CA VAL A 122 -22.16 13.33 3.95
C VAL A 122 -22.17 12.31 2.81
N ARG A 123 -21.79 12.72 1.59
CA ARG A 123 -21.60 11.80 0.48
C ARG A 123 -20.32 10.98 0.68
N VAL A 124 -20.42 9.66 0.63
CA VAL A 124 -19.30 8.74 0.81
C VAL A 124 -19.08 7.93 -0.47
N ARG A 125 -17.87 7.99 -1.05
CA ARG A 125 -17.45 7.15 -2.17
C ARG A 125 -16.26 6.29 -1.70
N ILE A 126 -16.35 4.97 -1.88
CA ILE A 126 -15.32 4.04 -1.47
C ILE A 126 -14.89 3.21 -2.68
N LEU A 127 -13.63 3.34 -3.09
CA LEU A 127 -13.02 2.53 -4.15
C LEU A 127 -12.03 1.54 -3.54
N LEU A 128 -12.32 0.25 -3.69
CA LEU A 128 -11.48 -0.83 -3.15
C LEU A 128 -10.93 -1.70 -4.28
N ASP A 129 -9.70 -2.19 -4.12
CA ASP A 129 -9.20 -3.24 -4.99
C ASP A 129 -9.86 -4.59 -4.65
N ASP A 130 -10.23 -5.38 -5.66
CA ASP A 130 -10.97 -6.63 -5.46
C ASP A 130 -10.12 -7.79 -4.95
N MET A 131 -8.78 -7.72 -4.99
CA MET A 131 -7.93 -8.85 -4.60
C MET A 131 -8.21 -9.33 -3.18
N ASN A 132 -8.42 -8.41 -2.25
CA ASN A 132 -8.69 -8.67 -0.84
C ASN A 132 -10.15 -8.42 -0.43
N ALA A 133 -11.04 -8.21 -1.40
CA ALA A 133 -12.47 -7.97 -1.15
C ALA A 133 -13.30 -9.26 -1.14
N LYS A 134 -12.70 -10.40 -1.48
CA LYS A 134 -13.37 -11.71 -1.44
C LYS A 134 -13.93 -11.98 -0.03
N ASP A 135 -15.13 -12.52 0.02
CA ASP A 135 -15.89 -12.86 1.24
C ASP A 135 -16.42 -11.64 2.04
N LYS A 136 -16.15 -10.40 1.57
CA LYS A 136 -16.63 -9.14 2.20
C LYS A 136 -17.78 -8.48 1.41
N ASP A 137 -18.20 -9.08 0.31
CA ASP A 137 -19.22 -8.53 -0.58
C ASP A 137 -20.51 -8.16 0.18
N ALA A 138 -20.89 -8.96 1.16
CA ALA A 138 -22.11 -8.74 1.92
C ALA A 138 -22.05 -7.48 2.81
N LEU A 139 -20.91 -7.24 3.50
CA LEU A 139 -20.71 -6.04 4.30
C LEU A 139 -20.64 -4.79 3.40
N MET A 140 -19.93 -4.86 2.28
CA MET A 140 -19.84 -3.76 1.32
C MET A 140 -21.19 -3.43 0.73
N MET A 141 -21.97 -4.45 0.33
CA MET A 141 -23.33 -4.23 -0.16
C MET A 141 -24.28 -3.69 0.92
N ALA A 142 -24.05 -4.07 2.18
CA ALA A 142 -24.85 -3.55 3.29
C ALA A 142 -24.63 -2.04 3.47
N LEU A 143 -23.37 -1.59 3.36
CA LEU A 143 -23.02 -0.17 3.38
C LEU A 143 -23.51 0.57 2.12
N ASP A 144 -23.33 -0.02 0.92
CA ASP A 144 -23.74 0.56 -0.38
C ASP A 144 -25.25 0.80 -0.51
N ARG A 145 -26.07 0.18 0.37
CA ARG A 145 -27.51 0.46 0.42
C ARG A 145 -27.87 1.80 1.03
N HIS A 146 -26.97 2.40 1.77
CA HIS A 146 -27.20 3.73 2.30
C HIS A 146 -27.21 4.74 1.13
N PRO A 147 -28.22 5.62 1.01
CA PRO A 147 -28.37 6.50 -0.16
C PRO A 147 -27.21 7.47 -0.38
N ASN A 148 -26.41 7.73 0.66
CA ASN A 148 -25.24 8.59 0.60
C ASN A 148 -23.90 7.82 0.53
N ILE A 149 -23.90 6.49 0.40
CA ILE A 149 -22.69 5.65 0.25
C ILE A 149 -22.74 4.95 -1.10
N GLU A 150 -21.65 5.04 -1.87
CA GLU A 150 -21.45 4.26 -3.08
C GLU A 150 -20.09 3.55 -3.00
N ILE A 151 -20.08 2.23 -3.25
CA ILE A 151 -18.88 1.40 -3.23
C ILE A 151 -18.62 0.84 -4.61
N ARG A 152 -17.39 1.02 -5.10
CA ARG A 152 -16.90 0.40 -6.34
C ARG A 152 -15.68 -0.48 -6.06
N LEU A 153 -15.58 -1.56 -6.85
CA LEU A 153 -14.42 -2.44 -6.84
C LEU A 153 -13.58 -2.18 -8.09
N TYR A 154 -12.28 -2.02 -7.89
CA TYR A 154 -11.33 -1.84 -8.99
C TYR A 154 -10.88 -3.18 -9.55
N ASN A 155 -11.02 -3.37 -10.86
CA ASN A 155 -10.65 -4.56 -11.62
C ASN A 155 -11.18 -5.88 -10.98
N PRO A 156 -12.50 -5.97 -10.70
CA PRO A 156 -13.05 -7.10 -9.97
C PRO A 156 -13.18 -8.35 -10.82
N PHE A 157 -13.21 -9.51 -10.13
CA PHE A 157 -13.73 -10.72 -10.69
C PHE A 157 -15.27 -10.62 -10.83
N ARG A 158 -15.80 -10.96 -11.98
CA ARG A 158 -17.25 -10.96 -12.24
C ARG A 158 -17.94 -12.13 -11.52
N ASN A 159 -17.25 -13.29 -11.53
CA ASN A 159 -17.71 -14.46 -10.83
C ASN A 159 -17.14 -14.50 -9.41
N ARG A 160 -17.98 -14.34 -8.41
CA ARG A 160 -17.53 -14.21 -7.01
C ARG A 160 -17.17 -15.56 -6.38
N THR A 161 -17.81 -16.66 -6.82
CA THR A 161 -17.69 -17.99 -6.21
C THR A 161 -17.66 -19.11 -7.25
N GLY A 162 -17.25 -20.31 -6.83
CA GLY A 162 -17.34 -21.54 -7.59
C GLY A 162 -16.33 -21.69 -8.73
N ILE A 163 -16.60 -22.70 -9.61
CA ILE A 163 -15.69 -23.07 -10.71
C ILE A 163 -15.55 -21.95 -11.76
N LEU A 164 -16.60 -21.14 -11.95
CA LEU A 164 -16.57 -20.03 -12.90
C LEU A 164 -15.54 -18.96 -12.50
N ARG A 165 -15.30 -18.75 -11.21
CA ARG A 165 -14.22 -17.87 -10.73
C ARG A 165 -12.85 -18.43 -11.11
N VAL A 166 -12.65 -19.74 -11.00
CA VAL A 166 -11.37 -20.38 -11.39
C VAL A 166 -11.16 -20.25 -12.90
N VAL A 167 -12.21 -20.46 -13.69
CA VAL A 167 -12.15 -20.27 -15.15
C VAL A 167 -11.81 -18.80 -15.48
N GLU A 168 -12.46 -17.83 -14.84
CA GLU A 168 -12.18 -16.41 -15.03
C GLU A 168 -10.77 -16.05 -14.59
N MET A 169 -10.25 -16.61 -13.50
CA MET A 169 -8.88 -16.40 -13.03
C MET A 169 -7.86 -16.87 -14.07
N VAL A 170 -8.08 -18.02 -14.73
CA VAL A 170 -7.22 -18.49 -15.82
C VAL A 170 -7.38 -17.61 -17.07
N GLN A 171 -8.60 -17.28 -17.44
CA GLN A 171 -8.93 -16.46 -18.61
C GLN A 171 -8.33 -15.05 -18.49
N ARG A 172 -8.45 -14.42 -17.33
CA ARG A 172 -8.04 -13.05 -17.06
C ARG A 172 -6.72 -12.96 -16.31
N PHE A 173 -5.91 -14.04 -16.28
CA PHE A 173 -4.67 -14.10 -15.50
C PHE A 173 -3.79 -12.86 -15.65
N PHE A 174 -3.60 -12.39 -16.88
CA PHE A 174 -2.80 -11.19 -17.13
C PHE A 174 -3.52 -9.89 -16.74
N SER A 175 -4.83 -9.76 -17.00
CA SER A 175 -5.59 -8.54 -16.72
C SER A 175 -5.89 -8.36 -15.23
N VAL A 176 -6.23 -9.43 -14.51
CA VAL A 176 -6.50 -9.36 -13.06
C VAL A 176 -5.23 -9.20 -12.21
N ASN A 177 -4.05 -9.36 -12.79
CA ASN A 177 -2.78 -9.15 -12.09
C ASN A 177 -2.44 -7.65 -11.90
N HIS A 178 -3.13 -6.76 -12.60
CA HIS A 178 -2.99 -5.32 -12.44
C HIS A 178 -3.90 -4.82 -11.32
N ARG A 179 -3.30 -4.36 -10.22
CA ARG A 179 -4.00 -3.98 -9.00
C ARG A 179 -3.88 -2.50 -8.70
N MET A 180 -4.90 -1.96 -8.07
CA MET A 180 -4.86 -0.60 -7.53
C MET A 180 -4.26 -0.62 -6.13
N HIS A 181 -2.99 -0.21 -6.01
CA HIS A 181 -2.30 -0.19 -4.72
C HIS A 181 -2.33 1.20 -4.05
N ASN A 182 -3.13 2.12 -4.58
CA ASN A 182 -3.33 3.47 -4.06
C ASN A 182 -4.01 3.45 -2.69
N LYS A 183 -3.65 4.42 -1.82
CA LYS A 183 -4.26 4.59 -0.49
C LYS A 183 -4.47 6.07 -0.22
N SER A 184 -5.73 6.48 -0.16
CA SER A 184 -6.09 7.85 0.18
C SER A 184 -7.40 7.91 0.98
N TRP A 185 -7.51 8.91 1.85
CA TRP A 185 -8.71 9.25 2.61
C TRP A 185 -8.89 10.76 2.51
N ILE A 186 -9.87 11.21 1.74
CA ILE A 186 -10.10 12.62 1.45
C ILE A 186 -11.39 13.06 2.12
N ALA A 187 -11.35 14.15 2.88
CA ALA A 187 -12.51 14.72 3.57
C ALA A 187 -12.81 16.12 3.04
N ASP A 188 -14.07 16.33 2.65
CA ASP A 188 -14.63 17.58 2.13
C ASP A 188 -13.87 18.21 0.95
N GLY A 189 -12.99 17.43 0.31
CA GLY A 189 -12.07 17.92 -0.73
C GLY A 189 -11.00 18.89 -0.21
N ARG A 190 -10.82 19.03 1.12
CA ARG A 190 -9.95 19.99 1.79
C ARG A 190 -8.74 19.37 2.49
N VAL A 191 -8.90 18.15 2.98
CA VAL A 191 -7.85 17.42 3.70
C VAL A 191 -7.75 16.02 3.11
N ALA A 192 -6.54 15.57 2.90
CA ALA A 192 -6.24 14.21 2.44
C ALA A 192 -5.24 13.53 3.36
N ILE A 193 -5.42 12.24 3.61
CA ILE A 193 -4.39 11.38 4.18
C ILE A 193 -3.95 10.43 3.07
N VAL A 194 -2.66 10.45 2.74
CA VAL A 194 -2.05 9.65 1.66
C VAL A 194 -0.80 8.96 2.22
N GLY A 195 -0.61 7.68 1.91
CA GLY A 195 0.57 6.96 2.41
C GLY A 195 0.56 5.47 2.13
N GLY A 196 1.17 4.70 3.04
CA GLY A 196 1.34 3.26 2.92
C GLY A 196 0.24 2.41 3.55
N ARG A 197 -0.48 2.94 4.57
CA ARG A 197 -1.42 2.15 5.38
C ARG A 197 -2.67 1.74 4.63
N ASN A 198 -3.00 0.45 4.73
CA ASN A 198 -4.32 -0.07 4.43
C ASN A 198 -5.24 0.04 5.66
N ILE A 199 -6.45 -0.53 5.58
CA ILE A 199 -7.40 -0.60 6.71
C ILE A 199 -7.36 -2.01 7.30
N GLY A 200 -6.81 -2.13 8.51
CA GLY A 200 -6.67 -3.38 9.25
C GLY A 200 -5.93 -3.16 10.58
N GLU A 201 -6.13 -4.06 11.54
CA GLU A 201 -5.61 -3.95 12.90
C GLU A 201 -4.08 -3.77 12.95
N GLU A 202 -3.34 -4.45 12.09
CA GLU A 202 -1.87 -4.41 12.03
C GLU A 202 -1.33 -3.05 11.59
N TYR A 203 -2.11 -2.24 10.85
CA TYR A 203 -1.71 -0.91 10.39
C TYR A 203 -1.93 0.19 11.44
N PHE A 204 -2.77 -0.07 12.44
CA PHE A 204 -3.20 0.93 13.41
C PHE A 204 -2.84 0.56 14.86
N SER A 205 -1.84 -0.29 15.05
CA SER A 205 -1.35 -0.73 16.37
C SER A 205 -2.44 -1.38 17.25
N ALA A 206 -3.41 -2.04 16.61
CA ALA A 206 -4.52 -2.70 17.30
C ALA A 206 -4.23 -4.17 17.60
N ARG A 207 -3.31 -4.82 16.91
CA ARG A 207 -2.92 -6.23 17.15
C ARG A 207 -2.02 -6.36 18.38
N THR A 208 -2.08 -7.54 18.99
CA THR A 208 -1.22 -7.90 20.13
C THR A 208 0.05 -8.62 19.74
N ASP A 209 0.11 -9.16 18.51
CA ASP A 209 1.21 -10.00 18.01
C ASP A 209 2.13 -9.25 17.03
N VAL A 210 1.59 -8.68 15.95
CA VAL A 210 2.37 -7.99 14.90
C VAL A 210 1.69 -6.71 14.50
N ASN A 211 2.43 -5.59 14.52
CA ASN A 211 1.98 -4.32 13.97
C ASN A 211 2.99 -3.80 12.95
N PHE A 212 2.49 -3.20 11.88
CA PHE A 212 3.34 -2.64 10.84
C PHE A 212 3.91 -1.28 11.21
N GLN A 213 5.20 -1.09 10.90
CA GLN A 213 5.83 0.23 10.86
C GLN A 213 5.48 0.85 9.50
N ASP A 214 4.59 1.82 9.49
CA ASP A 214 4.14 2.46 8.25
C ASP A 214 4.01 3.97 8.42
N LEU A 215 3.91 4.69 7.31
CA LEU A 215 3.91 6.14 7.27
C LEU A 215 2.85 6.68 6.31
N ASP A 216 2.04 7.63 6.82
CA ASP A 216 1.15 8.45 6.02
C ASP A 216 1.47 9.93 6.20
N LEU A 217 1.01 10.74 5.27
CA LEU A 217 0.99 12.19 5.37
C LEU A 217 -0.44 12.70 5.38
N LEU A 218 -0.77 13.52 6.37
CA LEU A 218 -1.96 14.37 6.33
C LEU A 218 -1.59 15.63 5.57
N VAL A 219 -2.38 15.96 4.55
CA VAL A 219 -2.16 17.09 3.65
C VAL A 219 -3.40 17.98 3.63
N ALA A 220 -3.20 19.29 3.69
CA ALA A 220 -4.24 20.31 3.50
C ALA A 220 -3.74 21.37 2.51
N GLY A 221 -4.64 22.02 1.79
CA GLY A 221 -4.26 23.07 0.85
C GLY A 221 -4.25 22.62 -0.62
N PRO A 222 -3.56 23.36 -1.52
CA PRO A 222 -3.65 23.15 -2.97
C PRO A 222 -3.32 21.73 -3.46
N ALA A 223 -2.40 21.03 -2.79
CA ALA A 223 -2.06 19.65 -3.19
C ALA A 223 -3.25 18.68 -3.06
N VAL A 224 -4.27 18.99 -2.25
CA VAL A 224 -5.46 18.13 -2.11
C VAL A 224 -6.30 18.14 -3.38
N GLU A 225 -6.25 19.17 -4.21
CA GLU A 225 -6.92 19.21 -5.52
C GLU A 225 -6.39 18.09 -6.44
N GLN A 226 -5.09 17.78 -6.33
CA GLN A 226 -4.49 16.66 -7.07
C GLN A 226 -5.03 15.30 -6.56
N ALA A 227 -5.17 15.14 -5.23
CA ALA A 227 -5.79 13.94 -4.67
C ALA A 227 -7.24 13.76 -5.13
N ASN A 228 -8.02 14.84 -5.16
CA ASN A 228 -9.39 14.85 -5.67
C ASN A 228 -9.44 14.41 -7.14
N GLY A 229 -8.58 14.98 -7.99
CA GLY A 229 -8.50 14.62 -9.41
C GLY A 229 -8.09 13.17 -9.62
N ILE A 230 -7.07 12.69 -8.89
CA ILE A 230 -6.63 11.28 -8.92
C ILE A 230 -7.80 10.37 -8.53
N PHE A 231 -8.49 10.66 -7.42
CA PHE A 231 -9.63 9.84 -7.01
C PHE A 231 -10.73 9.81 -8.08
N ASP A 232 -11.10 10.95 -8.66
CA ASP A 232 -12.13 11.05 -9.69
C ASP A 232 -11.74 10.29 -10.98
N ASP A 233 -10.47 10.32 -11.38
CA ASP A 233 -9.95 9.56 -12.52
C ASP A 233 -10.10 8.05 -12.31
N TYR A 234 -9.77 7.56 -11.11
CA TYR A 234 -9.92 6.15 -10.77
C TYR A 234 -11.39 5.74 -10.62
N TRP A 235 -12.19 6.57 -9.94
CA TRP A 235 -13.61 6.35 -9.71
C TRP A 235 -14.41 6.24 -10.99
N ASN A 236 -14.09 7.08 -11.98
CA ASN A 236 -14.78 7.12 -13.27
C ASN A 236 -14.10 6.23 -14.34
N SER A 237 -13.05 5.48 -13.97
CA SER A 237 -12.39 4.56 -14.89
C SER A 237 -13.26 3.34 -15.21
N GLU A 238 -13.05 2.75 -16.38
CA GLU A 238 -13.72 1.51 -16.79
C GLU A 238 -13.40 0.31 -15.86
N ALA A 239 -12.35 0.39 -15.04
CA ALA A 239 -11.98 -0.63 -14.08
C ALA A 239 -12.80 -0.56 -12.77
N ALA A 240 -13.49 0.54 -12.49
CA ALA A 240 -14.25 0.76 -11.27
C ALA A 240 -15.72 0.33 -11.45
N ILE A 241 -16.06 -0.82 -10.90
CA ILE A 241 -17.38 -1.47 -11.04
C ILE A 241 -18.17 -1.34 -9.74
N PRO A 242 -19.43 -0.85 -9.76
CA PRO A 242 -20.27 -0.82 -8.56
C PRO A 242 -20.43 -2.22 -7.95
N VAL A 243 -20.31 -2.32 -6.62
CA VAL A 243 -20.46 -3.61 -5.91
C VAL A 243 -21.85 -4.20 -6.12
N SER A 244 -22.88 -3.37 -6.23
CA SER A 244 -24.26 -3.77 -6.52
C SER A 244 -24.45 -4.49 -7.86
N ALA A 245 -23.51 -4.32 -8.81
CA ALA A 245 -23.52 -5.02 -10.09
C ALA A 245 -22.82 -6.40 -10.05
N LEU A 246 -22.13 -6.74 -8.96
CA LEU A 246 -21.27 -7.92 -8.85
C LEU A 246 -21.83 -9.00 -7.93
N ALA A 247 -22.60 -8.65 -6.91
CA ALA A 247 -23.06 -9.58 -5.89
C ALA A 247 -24.56 -9.44 -5.64
N PHE A 248 -25.20 -10.57 -5.33
CA PHE A 248 -26.62 -10.61 -5.02
C PHE A 248 -26.85 -11.15 -3.62
N HIS A 249 -27.38 -10.33 -2.72
CA HIS A 249 -27.76 -10.70 -1.35
C HIS A 249 -29.19 -10.23 -1.05
N THR A 250 -29.89 -10.97 -0.20
CA THR A 250 -31.24 -10.57 0.22
C THR A 250 -31.18 -9.42 1.22
N ASP A 251 -32.23 -8.60 1.23
CA ASP A 251 -32.38 -7.49 2.17
C ASP A 251 -32.27 -7.91 3.64
N ALA A 252 -32.74 -9.13 3.96
CA ALA A 252 -32.66 -9.66 5.31
C ALA A 252 -31.22 -9.97 5.73
N GLN A 253 -30.41 -10.56 4.83
CA GLN A 253 -29.00 -10.84 5.08
C GLN A 253 -28.20 -9.56 5.31
N LEU A 254 -28.43 -8.54 4.47
CA LEU A 254 -27.71 -7.26 4.58
C LEU A 254 -28.06 -6.52 5.88
N ARG A 255 -29.34 -6.52 6.33
CA ARG A 255 -29.73 -5.92 7.61
C ARG A 255 -29.12 -6.63 8.82
N LEU A 256 -28.93 -7.95 8.76
CA LEU A 256 -28.26 -8.69 9.83
C LEU A 256 -26.79 -8.27 9.94
N LEU A 257 -26.08 -8.15 8.82
CA LEU A 257 -24.67 -7.77 8.78
C LEU A 257 -24.41 -6.33 9.29
N VAL A 258 -25.27 -5.37 8.97
CA VAL A 258 -25.17 -4.02 9.54
C VAL A 258 -25.32 -4.06 11.06
N ARG A 259 -26.29 -4.83 11.58
CA ARG A 259 -26.48 -4.98 13.03
C ARG A 259 -25.32 -5.69 13.72
N GLU A 260 -24.75 -6.70 13.09
CA GLU A 260 -23.57 -7.41 13.59
C GLU A 260 -22.36 -6.49 13.63
N SER A 261 -22.11 -5.71 12.59
CA SER A 261 -21.05 -4.71 12.51
C SER A 261 -21.20 -3.61 13.57
N ASP A 262 -22.42 -3.07 13.76
CA ASP A 262 -22.71 -2.12 14.83
C ASP A 262 -22.48 -2.71 16.21
N HIS A 263 -22.82 -3.99 16.40
CA HIS A 263 -22.64 -4.69 17.67
C HIS A 263 -21.17 -4.95 17.96
N GLU A 264 -20.36 -5.30 16.94
CA GLU A 264 -18.93 -5.48 17.08
C GLU A 264 -18.17 -4.18 17.38
N ALA A 265 -18.56 -3.08 16.74
CA ALA A 265 -18.00 -1.76 17.05
C ALA A 265 -18.31 -1.30 18.49
N GLN A 266 -19.36 -1.85 19.12
CA GLN A 266 -19.76 -1.57 20.50
C GLN A 266 -19.23 -2.59 21.53
N ARG A 267 -18.60 -3.69 21.09
CA ARG A 267 -18.08 -4.75 21.98
C ARG A 267 -17.03 -4.25 22.94
N ASP A 268 -16.87 -4.97 24.05
CA ASP A 268 -15.82 -4.74 25.06
C ASP A 268 -14.40 -4.75 24.48
N VAL A 269 -14.19 -5.33 23.29
CA VAL A 269 -12.90 -5.34 22.55
C VAL A 269 -12.54 -3.96 22.00
N ALA A 270 -13.51 -3.18 21.52
CA ALA A 270 -13.26 -1.83 20.97
C ALA A 270 -12.84 -0.83 22.06
N ARG A 271 -13.44 -0.91 23.26
CA ARG A 271 -13.18 0.02 24.37
C ARG A 271 -11.72 0.11 24.77
N PRO A 272 -10.98 -1.01 25.00
CA PRO A 272 -9.57 -0.94 25.35
C PRO A 272 -8.72 -0.27 24.28
N TYR A 273 -8.98 -0.53 22.99
CA TYR A 273 -8.27 0.10 21.90
C TYR A 273 -8.55 1.61 21.84
N LEU A 274 -9.83 2.02 21.85
CA LEU A 274 -10.21 3.43 21.84
C LEU A 274 -9.71 4.20 23.06
N ALA A 275 -9.66 3.54 24.24
CA ALA A 275 -9.04 4.11 25.44
C ALA A 275 -7.55 4.36 25.24
N ARG A 276 -6.80 3.41 24.63
CA ARG A 276 -5.38 3.59 24.28
C ARG A 276 -5.18 4.73 23.27
N VAL A 277 -6.03 4.84 22.25
CA VAL A 277 -6.00 5.95 21.29
C VAL A 277 -6.22 7.29 22.00
N ALA A 278 -7.21 7.39 22.89
CA ALA A 278 -7.49 8.60 23.66
C ALA A 278 -6.32 8.95 24.59
N GLU A 279 -5.73 7.97 25.27
CA GLU A 279 -4.59 8.14 26.16
C GLU A 279 -3.33 8.55 25.41
N SER A 280 -3.04 7.96 24.25
CA SER A 280 -1.94 8.37 23.37
C SER A 280 -2.05 9.85 23.00
N ARG A 281 -3.24 10.28 22.60
CA ARG A 281 -3.50 11.69 22.28
C ARG A 281 -3.35 12.64 23.47
N GLN A 282 -3.66 12.20 24.67
CA GLN A 282 -3.47 13.02 25.88
C GLN A 282 -2.00 13.14 26.28
N ARG A 283 -1.19 12.11 26.06
CA ARG A 283 0.26 12.12 26.37
C ARG A 283 1.05 12.92 25.34
N GLN A 284 0.67 12.88 24.10
CA GLN A 284 1.25 13.69 23.03
C GLN A 284 0.59 15.08 23.08
N ARG A 285 1.28 16.06 23.66
CA ARG A 285 0.82 17.46 23.73
C ARG A 285 0.65 18.07 22.36
N PRO A 286 -0.18 19.16 22.29
CA PRO A 286 -1.45 19.17 21.56
C PRO A 286 -1.25 18.68 20.15
N SER A 287 -1.81 17.54 19.85
CA SER A 287 -1.93 17.04 18.48
C SER A 287 -3.16 17.66 17.81
N PRO A 288 -3.10 18.01 16.51
CA PRO A 288 -2.05 17.54 15.58
C PRO A 288 -0.78 18.37 15.71
N GLU A 289 0.40 17.79 15.45
CA GLU A 289 1.59 18.59 15.17
C GLU A 289 1.18 19.72 14.20
N PRO A 290 1.63 20.98 14.46
CA PRO A 290 1.26 22.06 13.59
C PRO A 290 1.65 21.70 12.16
N LEU A 291 0.71 21.85 11.22
CA LEU A 291 0.98 21.60 9.81
C LEU A 291 2.21 22.42 9.39
N HIS A 292 3.21 21.74 8.84
CA HIS A 292 4.31 22.42 8.17
C HIS A 292 3.85 22.85 6.78
N TRP A 293 3.93 24.15 6.48
CA TRP A 293 3.46 24.73 5.22
C TRP A 293 4.60 24.87 4.21
N SER A 294 4.40 24.32 3.02
CA SER A 294 5.37 24.32 1.93
C SER A 294 4.69 24.51 0.57
N SER A 295 5.32 25.26 -0.31
CA SER A 295 4.84 25.45 -1.69
C SER A 295 5.23 24.31 -2.64
N ALA A 296 6.13 23.43 -2.21
CA ALA A 296 6.68 22.37 -3.04
C ALA A 296 6.17 20.98 -2.63
N VAL A 297 4.87 20.86 -2.46
CA VAL A 297 4.19 19.59 -2.14
C VAL A 297 3.27 19.22 -3.30
N ARG A 298 3.37 17.98 -3.77
CA ARG A 298 2.55 17.45 -4.87
C ARG A 298 2.06 16.03 -4.52
N ILE A 299 0.80 15.74 -4.81
CA ILE A 299 0.27 14.38 -4.76
C ILE A 299 0.28 13.82 -6.17
N VAL A 300 0.91 12.67 -6.34
CA VAL A 300 1.16 12.04 -7.64
C VAL A 300 0.68 10.60 -7.63
N SER A 301 0.28 10.08 -8.79
CA SER A 301 -0.09 8.67 -8.94
C SER A 301 0.20 8.17 -10.35
N ASP A 302 0.22 6.85 -10.51
CA ASP A 302 0.04 6.24 -11.81
C ASP A 302 -1.35 6.58 -12.36
N PRO A 303 -1.53 6.64 -13.69
CA PRO A 303 -2.86 6.74 -14.27
C PRO A 303 -3.63 5.41 -14.05
N PRO A 304 -4.98 5.44 -13.92
CA PRO A 304 -5.76 4.23 -13.88
C PRO A 304 -5.49 3.38 -15.13
N MET A 305 -5.37 2.06 -14.95
CA MET A 305 -5.08 1.10 -16.02
C MET A 305 -3.79 1.42 -16.80
N LYS A 306 -2.72 1.85 -16.09
CA LYS A 306 -1.44 2.24 -16.71
C LYS A 306 -0.91 1.24 -17.74
N HIS A 307 -1.15 -0.07 -17.54
CA HIS A 307 -0.73 -1.13 -18.46
C HIS A 307 -1.35 -1.06 -19.87
N ARG A 308 -2.45 -0.32 -20.04
CA ARG A 308 -3.10 -0.07 -21.33
C ARG A 308 -2.62 1.22 -22.01
N ARG A 309 -1.69 1.95 -21.38
CA ARG A 309 -1.15 3.21 -21.88
C ARG A 309 0.29 3.02 -22.34
N ASP A 310 0.59 3.42 -23.55
CA ASP A 310 1.95 3.35 -24.13
C ASP A 310 2.90 4.41 -23.56
N ASP A 311 2.34 5.48 -22.95
CA ASP A 311 3.11 6.58 -22.36
C ASP A 311 3.66 6.22 -20.98
N ARG A 312 4.78 5.52 -20.97
CA ARG A 312 5.51 5.19 -19.73
C ARG A 312 6.10 6.40 -19.02
N ALA A 313 6.28 7.53 -19.69
CA ALA A 313 6.77 8.76 -19.08
C ALA A 313 5.76 9.32 -18.05
N ALA A 314 4.47 9.02 -18.22
CA ALA A 314 3.42 9.37 -17.27
C ALA A 314 3.31 8.42 -16.08
N TRP A 315 4.10 7.34 -16.01
CA TRP A 315 4.07 6.41 -14.90
C TRP A 315 4.83 6.98 -13.70
N LEU A 316 4.32 6.70 -12.52
CA LEU A 316 4.92 7.18 -11.26
C LEU A 316 6.38 6.78 -11.13
N VAL A 317 6.74 5.56 -11.49
CA VAL A 317 8.12 5.07 -11.45
C VAL A 317 9.11 5.98 -12.21
N SER A 318 8.72 6.53 -13.36
CA SER A 318 9.57 7.45 -14.14
C SER A 318 9.86 8.74 -13.39
N THR A 319 8.84 9.28 -12.69
CA THR A 319 9.00 10.44 -11.82
C THR A 319 9.93 10.13 -10.64
N LEU A 320 9.72 8.99 -9.97
CA LEU A 320 10.53 8.60 -8.81
C LEU A 320 11.99 8.33 -9.17
N ILE A 321 12.26 7.68 -10.30
CA ILE A 321 13.62 7.48 -10.82
C ILE A 321 14.30 8.83 -11.08
N SER A 322 13.60 9.80 -11.67
CA SER A 322 14.14 11.14 -11.92
C SER A 322 14.54 11.85 -10.61
N GLU A 323 13.69 11.77 -9.58
CA GLU A 323 14.00 12.36 -8.26
C GLU A 323 15.22 11.69 -7.60
N LEU A 324 15.32 10.35 -7.67
CA LEU A 324 16.46 9.61 -7.12
C LEU A 324 17.76 9.93 -7.87
N GLN A 325 17.73 9.98 -9.20
CA GLN A 325 18.91 10.26 -10.04
C GLN A 325 19.47 11.68 -9.83
N ALA A 326 18.64 12.61 -9.38
CA ALA A 326 19.04 13.98 -9.09
C ALA A 326 19.83 14.11 -7.75
N ALA A 327 20.10 13.02 -7.03
CA ALA A 327 20.88 13.00 -5.79
C ALA A 327 22.32 13.49 -6.01
N ARG A 328 22.81 14.34 -5.10
CA ARG A 328 24.17 14.87 -5.11
C ARG A 328 25.01 14.39 -3.94
N HIS A 329 24.41 14.16 -2.79
CA HIS A 329 25.09 13.85 -1.55
C HIS A 329 24.60 12.54 -0.93
N LYS A 330 23.29 12.37 -0.81
CA LYS A 330 22.72 11.17 -0.20
C LYS A 330 21.33 10.82 -0.74
N THR A 331 21.03 9.52 -0.69
CA THR A 331 19.70 8.96 -0.96
C THR A 331 19.44 7.88 0.08
N LEU A 332 18.39 8.06 0.86
CA LEU A 332 17.98 7.15 1.93
C LEU A 332 16.59 6.60 1.59
N LEU A 333 16.47 5.28 1.53
CA LEU A 333 15.28 4.58 1.06
C LEU A 333 14.72 3.68 2.17
N ILE A 334 13.41 3.64 2.27
CA ILE A 334 12.66 2.74 3.15
C ILE A 334 11.70 1.97 2.26
N SER A 335 11.84 0.65 2.15
CA SER A 335 10.95 -0.17 1.33
C SER A 335 10.83 -1.57 1.93
N PRO A 336 9.62 -2.01 2.31
CA PRO A 336 9.40 -3.34 2.87
C PRO A 336 9.73 -4.44 1.87
N TYR A 337 9.46 -4.19 0.60
CA TYR A 337 9.76 -5.02 -0.54
C TYR A 337 10.79 -4.30 -1.41
N PHE A 338 12.00 -4.83 -1.42
CA PHE A 338 13.13 -4.23 -2.12
C PHE A 338 13.71 -5.25 -3.11
N VAL A 339 13.24 -5.18 -4.34
CA VAL A 339 13.75 -5.98 -5.47
C VAL A 339 14.08 -5.01 -6.60
N PRO A 340 15.28 -4.40 -6.60
CA PRO A 340 15.60 -3.28 -7.49
C PRO A 340 15.68 -3.67 -8.96
N GLY A 341 15.80 -4.96 -9.28
CA GLY A 341 16.11 -5.41 -10.63
C GLY A 341 17.51 -5.00 -11.07
N ASN A 342 17.90 -5.37 -12.27
CA ASN A 342 19.23 -4.98 -12.81
C ASN A 342 19.30 -3.46 -13.03
N GLU A 343 18.23 -2.83 -13.53
CA GLU A 343 18.18 -1.38 -13.74
C GLU A 343 18.35 -0.59 -12.43
N GLY A 344 17.73 -1.06 -11.35
CA GLY A 344 17.88 -0.43 -10.04
C GLY A 344 19.27 -0.68 -9.45
N LEU A 345 19.82 -1.89 -9.58
CA LEU A 345 21.20 -2.19 -9.17
C LEU A 345 22.19 -1.26 -9.89
N ASP A 346 22.09 -1.13 -11.21
CA ASP A 346 22.94 -0.25 -12.01
C ASP A 346 22.77 1.22 -11.58
N GLY A 347 21.54 1.67 -11.35
CA GLY A 347 21.23 3.02 -10.90
C GLY A 347 21.84 3.35 -9.54
N PHE A 348 21.67 2.48 -8.54
CA PHE A 348 22.26 2.67 -7.20
C PHE A 348 23.77 2.57 -7.21
N SER A 349 24.35 1.64 -7.98
CA SER A 349 25.79 1.51 -8.17
C SER A 349 26.38 2.76 -8.81
N ALA A 350 25.74 3.31 -9.82
CA ALA A 350 26.16 4.56 -10.46
C ALA A 350 26.09 5.76 -9.51
N MET A 351 25.07 5.85 -8.63
CA MET A 351 24.98 6.88 -7.60
C MET A 351 26.15 6.75 -6.61
N ALA A 352 26.38 5.56 -6.05
CA ALA A 352 27.48 5.30 -5.12
C ALA A 352 28.83 5.59 -5.78
N GLY A 353 29.04 5.20 -7.05
CA GLY A 353 30.25 5.49 -7.83
C GLY A 353 30.51 7.00 -8.05
N ARG A 354 29.48 7.84 -7.99
CA ARG A 354 29.58 9.31 -8.00
C ARG A 354 29.84 9.91 -6.61
N GLY A 355 29.95 9.08 -5.57
CA GLY A 355 30.15 9.51 -4.18
C GLY A 355 28.83 9.88 -3.44
N VAL A 356 27.68 9.53 -3.98
CA VAL A 356 26.40 9.68 -3.29
C VAL A 356 26.28 8.57 -2.24
N GLN A 357 26.03 8.92 -1.00
CA GLN A 357 25.71 7.97 0.06
C GLN A 357 24.34 7.36 -0.19
N VAL A 358 24.28 6.06 -0.53
CA VAL A 358 23.03 5.34 -0.73
C VAL A 358 22.78 4.41 0.45
N GLY A 359 21.62 4.52 1.10
CA GLY A 359 21.22 3.66 2.21
C GLY A 359 19.81 3.12 2.04
N VAL A 360 19.59 1.84 2.34
CA VAL A 360 18.30 1.16 2.21
C VAL A 360 17.95 0.45 3.51
N VAL A 361 16.74 0.69 4.03
CA VAL A 361 16.11 -0.11 5.09
C VAL A 361 15.03 -0.97 4.46
N THR A 362 15.10 -2.29 4.67
CA THR A 362 14.10 -3.26 4.20
C THR A 362 13.79 -4.30 5.29
N ASN A 363 12.89 -5.24 5.02
CA ASN A 363 12.60 -6.34 5.95
C ASN A 363 13.68 -7.42 5.90
N SER A 364 14.14 -7.90 7.08
CA SER A 364 14.84 -9.18 7.15
C SER A 364 13.93 -10.33 6.72
N LEU A 365 14.48 -11.49 6.42
CA LEU A 365 13.68 -12.68 6.12
C LEU A 365 12.73 -13.04 7.27
N ALA A 366 13.14 -12.84 8.51
CA ALA A 366 12.29 -13.10 9.68
C ALA A 366 11.09 -12.15 9.75
N ALA A 367 11.30 -10.86 9.48
CA ALA A 367 10.28 -9.81 9.51
C ALA A 367 9.40 -9.75 8.25
N ASN A 368 9.84 -10.35 7.14
CA ASN A 368 9.10 -10.30 5.87
C ASN A 368 7.88 -11.23 5.89
N ASP A 369 6.72 -10.71 5.52
CA ASP A 369 5.46 -11.45 5.38
C ASP A 369 5.38 -12.23 4.06
N VAL A 370 6.14 -11.81 3.01
CA VAL A 370 6.17 -12.45 1.69
C VAL A 370 7.56 -13.01 1.38
N ALA A 371 7.80 -14.27 1.73
CA ALA A 371 9.09 -14.94 1.52
C ALA A 371 9.57 -14.92 0.06
N ALA A 372 8.65 -14.84 -0.91
CA ALA A 372 8.98 -14.76 -2.34
C ALA A 372 9.70 -13.45 -2.68
N VAL A 373 9.25 -12.34 -2.15
CA VAL A 373 9.88 -11.02 -2.36
C VAL A 373 11.29 -11.01 -1.77
N HIS A 374 11.46 -11.58 -0.57
CA HIS A 374 12.79 -11.70 0.02
C HIS A 374 13.71 -12.60 -0.83
N GLY A 375 13.17 -13.68 -1.42
CA GLY A 375 13.91 -14.52 -2.37
C GLY A 375 14.44 -13.74 -3.58
N GLY A 376 13.64 -12.83 -4.15
CA GLY A 376 14.07 -11.92 -5.21
C GLY A 376 15.16 -10.95 -4.75
N TYR A 377 15.02 -10.36 -3.56
CA TYR A 377 16.00 -9.45 -2.98
C TYR A 377 17.36 -10.09 -2.72
N MET A 378 17.41 -11.37 -2.33
CA MET A 378 18.64 -12.06 -1.92
C MET A 378 19.77 -11.95 -2.95
N SER A 379 19.47 -11.96 -4.24
CA SER A 379 20.44 -11.89 -5.34
C SER A 379 21.14 -10.54 -5.46
N TYR A 380 20.52 -9.47 -4.95
CA TYR A 380 21.01 -8.09 -5.08
C TYR A 380 21.87 -7.64 -3.91
N ARG A 381 21.87 -8.34 -2.76
CA ARG A 381 22.56 -7.91 -1.53
C ARG A 381 24.08 -7.75 -1.72
N VAL A 382 24.73 -8.78 -2.23
CA VAL A 382 26.19 -8.77 -2.43
C VAL A 382 26.60 -7.71 -3.46
N PRO A 383 26.03 -7.66 -4.68
CA PRO A 383 26.38 -6.63 -5.65
C PRO A 383 26.15 -5.19 -5.16
N LEU A 384 25.08 -4.93 -4.41
CA LEU A 384 24.82 -3.60 -3.83
C LEU A 384 25.87 -3.22 -2.78
N LEU A 385 26.25 -4.16 -1.89
CA LEU A 385 27.28 -3.92 -0.88
C LEU A 385 28.66 -3.69 -1.52
N GLU A 386 29.01 -4.44 -2.58
CA GLU A 386 30.23 -4.25 -3.36
C GLU A 386 30.25 -2.88 -4.05
N ALA A 387 29.09 -2.38 -4.48
CA ALA A 387 28.96 -1.04 -5.03
C ALA A 387 29.00 0.08 -3.98
N GLY A 388 29.06 -0.25 -2.67
CA GLY A 388 29.11 0.73 -1.59
C GLY A 388 27.74 1.20 -1.09
N VAL A 389 26.65 0.50 -1.43
CA VAL A 389 25.31 0.76 -0.88
C VAL A 389 25.22 0.19 0.53
N HIS A 390 24.68 0.97 1.46
CA HIS A 390 24.44 0.53 2.84
C HIS A 390 23.08 -0.16 2.95
N LEU A 391 23.07 -1.40 3.42
CA LEU A 391 21.84 -2.20 3.58
C LEU A 391 21.57 -2.46 5.06
N TYR A 392 20.32 -2.23 5.46
CA TYR A 392 19.80 -2.48 6.79
C TYR A 392 18.55 -3.35 6.68
N GLU A 393 18.52 -4.43 7.44
CA GLU A 393 17.36 -5.33 7.49
C GLU A 393 16.67 -5.23 8.84
N LEU A 394 15.40 -4.81 8.85
CA LEU A 394 14.61 -4.64 10.08
C LEU A 394 14.49 -5.98 10.81
N LYS A 395 14.79 -5.97 12.11
CA LYS A 395 14.62 -7.12 13.00
C LYS A 395 13.14 -7.43 13.22
N ALA A 396 12.78 -8.69 13.28
CA ALA A 396 11.46 -9.10 13.75
C ALA A 396 11.34 -8.75 15.24
N GLN A 397 10.51 -7.78 15.61
CA GLN A 397 10.27 -7.41 17.01
C GLN A 397 9.23 -8.36 17.63
N GLY A 398 9.53 -8.91 18.80
CA GLY A 398 8.60 -9.76 19.57
C GLY A 398 9.19 -11.05 20.12
N GLN A 399 10.49 -11.15 20.30
CA GLN A 399 11.08 -12.27 21.05
C GLN A 399 11.53 -11.84 22.44
N SER A 400 10.56 -11.71 23.35
CA SER A 400 10.76 -12.12 24.72
C SER A 400 10.05 -13.47 24.88
N GLY A 401 10.77 -14.57 24.60
CA GLY A 401 10.63 -15.81 25.34
C GLY A 401 9.60 -16.86 24.96
N ASP A 402 8.80 -16.79 23.89
CA ASP A 402 7.99 -17.96 23.49
C ASP A 402 7.82 -18.01 21.95
N ALA A 403 8.73 -18.70 21.30
CA ALA A 403 8.62 -19.06 19.89
C ALA A 403 7.63 -20.22 19.74
N GLY A 404 6.37 -19.93 19.52
CA GLY A 404 5.40 -20.91 19.05
C GLY A 404 5.85 -21.48 17.69
N MET A 405 5.68 -22.78 17.47
CA MET A 405 6.20 -23.55 16.33
C MET A 405 5.68 -23.10 14.95
N PHE A 406 4.80 -22.07 14.84
CA PHE A 406 4.16 -21.61 13.60
C PHE A 406 4.03 -20.07 13.44
N GLY A 407 4.65 -19.25 14.26
CA GLY A 407 4.43 -17.80 14.20
C GLY A 407 5.70 -17.00 14.43
N SER A 408 6.15 -16.22 13.44
CA SER A 408 7.02 -15.09 13.69
C SER A 408 6.15 -13.91 14.12
N SER A 409 5.97 -13.72 15.41
CA SER A 409 5.44 -12.49 15.97
C SER A 409 6.52 -11.42 15.88
N GLY A 410 6.36 -10.41 15.02
CA GLY A 410 7.35 -9.36 14.92
C GLY A 410 6.83 -8.15 14.15
N ALA A 411 7.23 -6.94 14.54
CA ALA A 411 6.95 -5.77 13.74
C ALA A 411 7.54 -5.95 12.35
N SER A 412 6.74 -5.75 11.31
CA SER A 412 7.14 -5.78 9.92
C SER A 412 7.18 -4.34 9.39
N LEU A 413 8.19 -4.01 8.61
CA LEU A 413 8.23 -2.77 7.88
C LEU A 413 7.15 -2.77 6.80
N HIS A 414 6.39 -1.67 6.71
CA HIS A 414 5.46 -1.46 5.60
C HIS A 414 5.58 -0.04 4.98
N THR A 415 6.40 0.84 5.54
CA THR A 415 6.70 2.18 4.99
C THR A 415 7.35 2.09 3.61
N LYS A 416 6.87 2.89 2.65
CA LYS A 416 7.45 3.10 1.34
C LYS A 416 7.77 4.58 1.18
N ALA A 417 9.04 4.92 1.30
CA ALA A 417 9.49 6.29 1.28
C ALA A 417 10.96 6.40 0.85
N PHE A 418 11.33 7.56 0.36
CA PHE A 418 12.75 7.93 0.21
C PHE A 418 12.96 9.41 0.46
N VAL A 419 14.18 9.78 0.84
CA VAL A 419 14.64 11.17 0.92
C VAL A 419 15.97 11.34 0.23
N VAL A 420 16.08 12.42 -0.54
CA VAL A 420 17.25 12.81 -1.32
C VAL A 420 17.77 14.13 -0.78
N ASP A 421 19.06 14.16 -0.41
CA ASP A 421 19.80 15.34 0.05
C ASP A 421 19.10 16.08 1.21
N ASP A 422 18.42 15.33 2.11
CA ASP A 422 17.64 15.81 3.27
C ASP A 422 16.58 16.87 2.92
N ARG A 423 16.09 16.87 1.72
CA ARG A 423 15.20 17.90 1.22
C ARG A 423 14.06 17.36 0.38
N ARG A 424 14.37 16.64 -0.70
CA ARG A 424 13.36 16.06 -1.58
C ARG A 424 12.95 14.70 -1.08
N GLY A 425 11.66 14.43 -1.00
CA GLY A 425 11.19 13.16 -0.50
C GLY A 425 9.89 12.69 -1.13
N PHE A 426 9.65 11.41 -0.95
CA PHE A 426 8.43 10.71 -1.34
C PHE A 426 7.94 9.87 -0.17
N VAL A 427 6.64 9.89 0.08
CA VAL A 427 5.94 8.96 0.97
C VAL A 427 4.67 8.49 0.25
N GLY A 428 4.47 7.17 0.15
CA GLY A 428 3.31 6.65 -0.57
C GLY A 428 3.17 5.15 -0.52
N SER A 429 2.62 4.60 -1.60
CA SER A 429 2.34 3.17 -1.72
C SER A 429 3.38 2.39 -2.53
N PHE A 430 4.31 3.08 -3.24
CA PHE A 430 5.26 2.50 -4.18
C PHE A 430 6.38 1.72 -3.48
N ASN A 431 6.38 0.39 -3.59
CA ASN A 431 7.53 -0.43 -3.23
C ASN A 431 8.62 -0.35 -4.31
N LEU A 432 9.87 -0.57 -3.92
CA LEU A 432 10.99 -0.70 -4.86
C LEU A 432 11.07 -2.13 -5.40
N ASP A 433 10.05 -2.52 -6.15
CA ASP A 433 9.94 -3.83 -6.78
C ASP A 433 9.31 -3.75 -8.19
N PRO A 434 9.50 -4.77 -9.03
CA PRO A 434 8.97 -4.78 -10.40
C PRO A 434 7.44 -4.74 -10.45
N ARG A 435 6.75 -5.27 -9.43
CA ARG A 435 5.30 -5.25 -9.37
C ARG A 435 4.75 -3.84 -9.23
N SER A 436 5.30 -3.03 -8.33
CA SER A 436 4.95 -1.61 -8.18
C SER A 436 5.34 -0.79 -9.41
N ALA A 437 6.51 -1.09 -10.00
CA ALA A 437 6.98 -0.38 -11.19
C ALA A 437 6.10 -0.62 -12.42
N TYR A 438 5.65 -1.88 -12.66
CA TYR A 438 5.09 -2.26 -13.96
C TYR A 438 3.66 -2.81 -13.92
N LEU A 439 3.19 -3.34 -12.80
CA LEU A 439 1.90 -4.02 -12.70
C LEU A 439 0.86 -3.23 -11.90
N ASN A 440 1.18 -2.86 -10.67
CA ASN A 440 0.26 -2.12 -9.82
C ASN A 440 0.23 -0.63 -10.19
N THR A 441 -0.90 0.01 -9.92
CA THR A 441 -0.93 1.46 -9.85
C THR A 441 -0.63 1.92 -8.43
N GLU A 442 0.17 2.96 -8.31
CA GLU A 442 0.68 3.49 -7.06
C GLU A 442 0.41 4.98 -6.94
N MET A 443 0.44 5.51 -5.71
CA MET A 443 0.33 6.94 -5.43
C MET A 443 1.18 7.34 -4.24
N GLY A 444 1.42 8.65 -4.10
CA GLY A 444 2.09 9.21 -2.94
C GLY A 444 2.23 10.73 -2.98
N VAL A 445 2.92 11.24 -2.00
CA VAL A 445 3.23 12.66 -1.84
C VAL A 445 4.70 12.88 -2.12
N LEU A 446 5.00 13.75 -3.07
CA LEU A 446 6.33 14.28 -3.34
C LEU A 446 6.46 15.66 -2.71
N PHE A 447 7.61 15.96 -2.14
CA PHE A 447 7.93 17.28 -1.60
C PHE A 447 9.39 17.66 -1.85
N ASP A 448 9.65 18.96 -1.91
CA ASP A 448 11.00 19.56 -1.94
C ASP A 448 11.10 20.59 -0.82
N ASP A 449 11.31 20.13 0.39
CA ASP A 449 11.30 20.94 1.60
C ASP A 449 12.29 20.41 2.64
N PRO A 450 13.19 21.25 3.19
CA PRO A 450 14.24 20.77 4.11
C PRO A 450 13.70 20.33 5.47
N VAL A 451 12.56 20.83 5.93
CA VAL A 451 11.96 20.42 7.21
C VAL A 451 11.34 19.03 7.07
N LEU A 452 10.53 18.82 6.02
CA LEU A 452 9.94 17.52 5.71
C LEU A 452 11.04 16.49 5.37
N GLY A 453 12.08 16.92 4.64
CA GLY A 453 13.24 16.06 4.33
C GLY A 453 13.99 15.62 5.59
N ALA A 454 14.19 16.51 6.54
CA ALA A 454 14.83 16.19 7.82
C ALA A 454 13.98 15.21 8.65
N GLN A 455 12.66 15.42 8.72
CA GLN A 455 11.74 14.51 9.43
C GLN A 455 11.78 13.09 8.81
N LEU A 456 11.77 12.99 7.49
CA LEU A 456 11.83 11.68 6.81
C LEU A 456 13.22 11.01 6.96
N ARG A 457 14.30 11.78 6.93
CA ARG A 457 15.65 11.28 7.28
C ARG A 457 15.69 10.73 8.70
N ASP A 458 15.10 11.44 9.66
CA ASP A 458 15.10 11.04 11.06
C ASP A 458 14.30 9.74 11.26
N GLU A 459 13.21 9.55 10.51
CA GLU A 459 12.49 8.28 10.47
C GLU A 459 13.33 7.14 9.88
N TYR A 460 14.06 7.39 8.78
CA TYR A 460 15.02 6.43 8.24
C TYR A 460 16.08 6.05 9.28
N LEU A 461 16.69 7.04 9.95
CA LEU A 461 17.74 6.80 10.95
C LEU A 461 17.20 6.02 12.16
N ARG A 462 15.95 6.27 12.57
CA ARG A 462 15.28 5.49 13.61
C ARG A 462 15.14 4.02 13.21
N LEU A 463 14.73 3.74 11.98
CA LEU A 463 14.60 2.38 11.47
C LEU A 463 15.94 1.69 11.27
N ALA A 464 16.98 2.41 10.80
CA ALA A 464 18.33 1.89 10.60
C ALA A 464 19.12 1.72 11.92
N ASP A 465 18.60 2.20 13.05
CA ASP A 465 19.24 2.07 14.37
C ASP A 465 19.54 0.59 14.70
N PRO A 466 20.69 0.27 15.30
CA PRO A 466 21.07 -1.09 15.68
C PRO A 466 20.05 -1.84 16.53
N ARG A 467 19.25 -1.13 17.33
CA ARG A 467 18.16 -1.71 18.12
C ARG A 467 17.04 -2.26 17.24
N HIS A 468 16.86 -1.72 16.03
CA HIS A 468 15.78 -2.05 15.14
C HIS A 468 16.23 -2.85 13.91
N SER A 469 17.48 -2.70 13.46
CA SER A 469 17.95 -3.31 12.22
C SER A 469 19.32 -3.98 12.34
N TRP A 470 19.49 -5.05 11.57
CA TRP A 470 20.79 -5.64 11.28
C TRP A 470 21.50 -4.79 10.23
N TRP A 471 22.81 -4.58 10.39
CA TRP A 471 23.61 -4.00 9.33
C TRP A 471 24.21 -5.12 8.49
N LEU A 472 24.02 -5.07 7.17
CA LEU A 472 24.63 -6.03 6.25
C LEU A 472 26.02 -5.54 5.85
N ALA A 473 26.98 -6.48 5.80
CA ALA A 473 28.32 -6.23 5.31
C ALA A 473 28.93 -7.49 4.70
N LEU A 474 30.04 -7.33 3.98
CA LEU A 474 30.83 -8.44 3.48
C LEU A 474 32.02 -8.67 4.39
N ASP A 475 32.34 -9.94 4.72
CA ASP A 475 33.56 -10.30 5.40
C ASP A 475 34.77 -10.26 4.45
N ASP A 476 35.99 -10.46 4.97
CA ASP A 476 37.24 -10.43 4.20
C ASP A 476 37.30 -11.46 3.04
N ARG A 477 36.33 -12.38 2.98
CA ARG A 477 36.20 -13.38 1.91
C ARG A 477 35.03 -13.05 0.96
N GLY A 478 34.44 -11.85 1.05
CA GLY A 478 33.31 -11.42 0.26
C GLY A 478 31.98 -12.13 0.62
N ARG A 479 31.88 -12.76 1.80
CA ARG A 479 30.66 -13.47 2.20
C ARG A 479 29.77 -12.53 2.99
N LEU A 480 28.47 -12.57 2.68
CA LEU A 480 27.45 -11.77 3.38
C LEU A 480 27.38 -12.12 4.87
N ARG A 481 27.35 -11.09 5.70
CA ARG A 481 27.21 -11.15 7.15
C ARG A 481 26.21 -10.12 7.64
N TRP A 482 25.57 -10.43 8.75
CA TRP A 482 24.70 -9.51 9.51
C TRP A 482 25.46 -9.08 10.77
N LEU A 483 25.67 -7.79 10.93
CA LEU A 483 26.28 -7.23 12.11
C LEU A 483 25.22 -6.84 13.13
N GLU A 484 25.24 -7.51 14.30
CA GLU A 484 24.59 -7.03 15.49
C GLU A 484 25.45 -5.96 16.12
N ARG A 485 24.97 -4.73 16.15
CA ARG A 485 25.75 -3.58 16.67
C ARG A 485 25.44 -3.25 18.12
N GLU A 486 24.43 -3.87 18.72
CA GLU A 486 24.24 -3.75 20.17
C GLU A 486 25.42 -4.40 20.89
N PRO A 487 25.92 -3.75 21.96
CA PRO A 487 27.09 -4.27 22.69
C PRO A 487 26.82 -5.61 23.39
N PRO A 488 27.73 -6.60 23.28
CA PRO A 488 28.93 -6.61 22.46
C PRO A 488 28.62 -6.91 20.99
N PRO A 489 29.16 -6.10 20.04
CA PRO A 489 28.94 -6.35 18.61
C PRO A 489 29.39 -7.73 18.19
N HIS A 490 28.59 -8.42 17.37
CA HIS A 490 28.94 -9.73 16.84
C HIS A 490 28.38 -9.96 15.43
N TRP A 491 29.01 -10.87 14.69
CA TRP A 491 28.57 -11.25 13.35
C TRP A 491 27.69 -12.47 13.37
N VAL A 492 26.60 -12.41 12.58
CA VAL A 492 25.71 -13.55 12.33
C VAL A 492 25.93 -14.04 10.89
N GLU A 493 26.11 -15.37 10.74
CA GLU A 493 26.51 -15.99 9.47
C GLU A 493 25.35 -16.39 8.56
N ALA A 494 24.13 -16.40 9.06
CA ALA A 494 22.93 -16.82 8.33
C ALA A 494 21.76 -15.91 8.68
N GLU A 495 20.72 -15.91 7.85
CA GLU A 495 19.48 -15.11 8.01
C GLU A 495 19.02 -15.06 9.48
N PRO A 496 19.18 -13.92 10.18
CA PRO A 496 18.90 -13.85 11.61
C PRO A 496 17.41 -14.06 11.90
N GLY A 497 17.10 -14.83 12.95
CA GLY A 497 15.73 -15.05 13.39
C GLY A 497 14.81 -15.84 12.45
N ALA A 498 15.26 -16.16 11.25
CA ALA A 498 14.42 -16.90 10.28
C ALA A 498 14.49 -18.41 10.52
N SER A 499 13.32 -19.09 10.47
CA SER A 499 13.23 -20.54 10.54
C SER A 499 13.91 -21.22 9.34
N LEU A 500 14.37 -22.48 9.51
CA LEU A 500 14.95 -23.26 8.42
C LEU A 500 14.00 -23.39 7.22
N GLY A 501 12.70 -23.61 7.47
CA GLY A 501 11.70 -23.68 6.41
C GLY A 501 11.61 -22.39 5.61
N LYS A 502 11.58 -21.23 6.28
CA LYS A 502 11.51 -19.91 5.63
C LYS A 502 12.77 -19.64 4.79
N ARG A 503 13.96 -20.01 5.30
CA ARG A 503 15.23 -19.92 4.56
C ARG A 503 15.24 -20.77 3.30
N TRP A 504 14.77 -22.05 3.39
CA TRP A 504 14.69 -22.92 2.24
C TRP A 504 13.68 -22.43 1.19
N THR A 505 12.52 -21.96 1.62
CA THR A 505 11.50 -21.39 0.73
C THR A 505 12.04 -20.18 -0.03
N ALA A 506 12.63 -19.20 0.67
CA ALA A 506 13.20 -18.02 0.03
C ALA A 506 14.30 -18.39 -0.96
N ARG A 507 15.18 -19.35 -0.58
CA ARG A 507 16.26 -19.81 -1.46
C ARG A 507 15.75 -20.58 -2.68
N ALA A 508 14.74 -21.39 -2.53
CA ALA A 508 14.13 -22.10 -3.66
C ALA A 508 13.48 -21.11 -4.66
N ILE A 509 12.83 -20.09 -4.14
CA ILE A 509 12.19 -19.05 -4.97
C ILE A 509 13.24 -18.20 -5.69
N SER A 510 14.39 -17.91 -5.06
CA SER A 510 15.46 -17.13 -5.70
C SER A 510 16.04 -17.79 -6.97
N TRP A 511 15.78 -19.08 -7.20
CA TRP A 511 16.16 -19.80 -8.43
C TRP A 511 15.09 -19.76 -9.52
N LEU A 512 13.89 -19.28 -9.21
CA LEU A 512 12.78 -19.26 -10.16
C LEU A 512 12.75 -17.90 -10.91
N PRO A 513 12.41 -17.88 -12.21
CA PRO A 513 12.30 -16.64 -12.98
C PRO A 513 10.97 -15.91 -12.69
N VAL A 514 10.69 -15.63 -11.42
CA VAL A 514 9.42 -15.01 -10.98
C VAL A 514 9.57 -13.53 -10.60
N GLU A 515 10.77 -12.97 -10.73
CA GLU A 515 11.10 -11.61 -10.30
C GLU A 515 10.14 -10.55 -10.89
N SER A 516 9.75 -10.69 -12.15
CA SER A 516 8.81 -9.77 -12.81
C SER A 516 7.41 -9.75 -12.20
N GLN A 517 7.10 -10.69 -11.31
CA GLN A 517 5.80 -10.82 -10.63
C GLN A 517 5.86 -10.42 -9.15
N LEU A 518 7.06 -10.15 -8.64
CA LEU A 518 7.32 -9.78 -7.26
C LEU A 518 7.14 -8.28 -7.03
#